data_b79c0691d3a21ea028d910faefc98a73
#
_entry.id   b79c0691d3a21ea028d910faefc98a73
#
_cell.length_a   1.000
_cell.length_b   1.000
_cell.length_c   1.000
_cell.angle_alpha   90.00
_cell.angle_beta   90.00
_cell.angle_gamma   90.00
#
_symmetry.space_group_name_H-M   'P 1'
#
loop_
_entity.id
_entity.type
_entity.pdbx_description
1 polymer ?
#
loop_
_entity_poly.entity_id
_entity_poly.type
_entity_poly.pdbx_seq_one_letter_code
_entity_poly.pdbx_strand_id
1 'polypeptide(L)'
;MEKEKKKGIQRFLDFVERGGNKLPHPLTLFWIFCLIIAIISAITAASGASVTYEAFDKKEGIIKETTLTIKSLLDAEGIRYIFTSMVKNFTGFAPLGTVLVALIGIGVAEGSGLMGATMKKVVTATPKRLLTSIVVLAGVMSNIASDAGYVVLIPLGAVIFLSFGRHPIAGLAAAFAGVSGGFSANLLLSTTDPLLSGITTEAAKLLNPDYFVNPASNYYFMAASTILITIMGTFITEKIIEPRLGEYKGEVIVDHNELTAQERKALRWAGVSVLVFCAIIAFLILPENAILKVDGNLKQWTHDGLVPTLMMFFLVPGIVYGKVAGTIKNDKDVAKMMGSSLATMGGYLALAFAASQFVAYFSYTNLGTYVAVKGADFLQSIGLTGLPLIILFVLVAAFINLFMGSASAKWAIMAPIFVPMLMRLGYTPEFTQLAYRIGDSSTNIITPLMTYFAMIVAFMQKYDKESGMGTLISVMLPYSICFLVGWTIFLMIWFVTGLPIGVEGVIHLAGM
;
A
#
# COMPACT_ATOMS: atom_id res chain seq x y z
N MET A 1 -5.38 1.43 -46.23
CA MET A 1 -5.22 1.29 -44.75
C MET A 1 -5.34 2.68 -44.14
N GLU A 2 -6.54 3.10 -43.80
CA GLU A 2 -6.77 4.34 -43.07
C GLU A 2 -6.16 4.24 -41.66
N LYS A 3 -5.22 5.12 -41.35
CA LYS A 3 -4.79 5.35 -39.99
C LYS A 3 -5.95 6.01 -39.23
N GLU A 4 -6.77 5.20 -38.53
CA GLU A 4 -7.72 5.76 -37.57
C GLU A 4 -7.01 6.77 -36.67
N LYS A 5 -7.52 8.00 -36.64
CA LYS A 5 -7.03 9.04 -35.73
C LYS A 5 -7.29 8.56 -34.30
N LYS A 6 -6.28 8.02 -33.64
CA LYS A 6 -6.36 7.62 -32.24
C LYS A 6 -6.96 8.78 -31.43
N LYS A 7 -8.06 8.52 -30.68
CA LYS A 7 -8.69 9.49 -29.77
C LYS A 7 -7.68 10.00 -28.75
N GLY A 8 -7.83 11.23 -28.24
CA GLY A 8 -6.87 11.87 -27.35
C GLY A 8 -6.46 11.02 -26.12
N ILE A 9 -7.42 10.27 -25.55
CA ILE A 9 -7.19 9.30 -24.47
C ILE A 9 -6.20 8.21 -24.90
N GLN A 10 -6.34 7.62 -26.08
CA GLN A 10 -5.43 6.57 -26.56
C GLN A 10 -4.00 7.10 -26.75
N ARG A 11 -3.83 8.34 -27.19
CA ARG A 11 -2.50 8.97 -27.29
C ARG A 11 -1.87 9.19 -25.91
N PHE A 12 -2.66 9.61 -24.93
CA PHE A 12 -2.19 9.75 -23.55
C PHE A 12 -1.77 8.41 -22.97
N LEU A 13 -2.54 7.34 -23.19
CA LEU A 13 -2.22 5.99 -22.72
C LEU A 13 -0.98 5.43 -23.40
N ASP A 14 -0.84 5.60 -24.72
CA ASP A 14 0.38 5.22 -25.46
C ASP A 14 1.62 5.99 -24.94
N PHE A 15 1.44 7.26 -24.52
CA PHE A 15 2.52 8.04 -23.90
C PHE A 15 2.91 7.49 -22.54
N VAL A 16 1.93 7.17 -21.66
CA VAL A 16 2.16 6.58 -20.34
C VAL A 16 2.82 5.21 -20.47
N GLU A 17 2.31 4.36 -21.35
CA GLU A 17 2.87 3.02 -21.61
C GLU A 17 4.31 3.10 -22.15
N ARG A 18 4.56 3.95 -23.16
CA ARG A 18 5.91 4.14 -23.70
C ARG A 18 6.87 4.77 -22.71
N GLY A 19 6.39 5.73 -21.92
CA GLY A 19 7.16 6.38 -20.85
C GLY A 19 7.54 5.37 -19.77
N GLY A 20 6.56 4.62 -19.28
CA GLY A 20 6.78 3.61 -18.25
C GLY A 20 7.69 2.47 -18.70
N ASN A 21 7.49 1.96 -19.93
CA ASN A 21 8.34 0.90 -20.49
C ASN A 21 9.79 1.35 -20.76
N LYS A 22 10.07 2.66 -20.78
CA LYS A 22 11.45 3.19 -20.88
C LYS A 22 12.10 3.37 -19.51
N LEU A 23 11.34 3.38 -18.43
CA LEU A 23 11.91 3.45 -17.09
C LEU A 23 12.65 2.15 -16.77
N PRO A 24 13.86 2.23 -16.23
CA PRO A 24 14.56 1.05 -15.72
C PRO A 24 13.76 0.36 -14.63
N HIS A 25 14.03 -0.92 -14.40
CA HIS A 25 13.45 -1.65 -13.26
C HIS A 25 13.71 -0.87 -11.96
N PRO A 26 12.76 -0.83 -10.99
CA PRO A 26 12.91 -0.08 -9.75
C PRO A 26 14.22 -0.31 -9.00
N LEU A 27 14.74 -1.56 -9.00
CA LEU A 27 16.05 -1.88 -8.44
C LEU A 27 17.17 -1.07 -9.11
N THR A 28 17.16 -0.96 -10.44
CA THR A 28 18.15 -0.19 -11.22
C THR A 28 18.02 1.31 -10.95
N LEU A 29 16.79 1.81 -10.79
CA LEU A 29 16.53 3.20 -10.43
C LEU A 29 17.17 3.56 -9.08
N PHE A 30 17.07 2.70 -8.04
CA PHE A 30 17.72 2.97 -6.76
C PHE A 30 19.25 3.05 -6.89
N TRP A 31 19.89 2.19 -7.68
CA TRP A 31 21.32 2.27 -7.93
C TRP A 31 21.71 3.55 -8.69
N ILE A 32 20.89 3.97 -9.67
CA ILE A 32 21.06 5.27 -10.34
C ILE A 32 20.94 6.41 -9.33
N PHE A 33 19.95 6.37 -8.43
CA PHE A 33 19.81 7.39 -7.39
C PHE A 33 20.96 7.39 -6.37
N CYS A 34 21.49 6.23 -6.00
CA CYS A 34 22.71 6.15 -5.19
C CYS A 34 23.90 6.85 -5.88
N LEU A 35 24.06 6.63 -7.18
CA LEU A 35 25.09 7.29 -7.97
C LEU A 35 24.85 8.81 -8.06
N ILE A 36 23.62 9.24 -8.30
CA ILE A 36 23.24 10.65 -8.32
C ILE A 36 23.55 11.31 -6.98
N ILE A 37 23.20 10.67 -5.86
CA ILE A 37 23.52 11.18 -4.51
C ILE A 37 25.02 11.31 -4.34
N ALA A 38 25.80 10.30 -4.76
CA ALA A 38 27.25 10.35 -4.64
C ALA A 38 27.84 11.55 -5.41
N ILE A 39 27.39 11.77 -6.65
CA ILE A 39 27.84 12.89 -7.49
C ILE A 39 27.38 14.25 -6.92
N ILE A 40 26.10 14.38 -6.58
CA ILE A 40 25.56 15.64 -6.03
C ILE A 40 26.21 15.95 -4.69
N SER A 41 26.39 14.96 -3.81
CA SER A 41 27.06 15.18 -2.52
C SER A 41 28.48 15.68 -2.68
N ALA A 42 29.25 15.16 -3.65
CA ALA A 42 30.61 15.60 -3.91
C ALA A 42 30.65 17.04 -4.43
N ILE A 43 29.76 17.39 -5.37
CA ILE A 43 29.69 18.76 -5.94
C ILE A 43 29.25 19.77 -4.86
N THR A 44 28.21 19.45 -4.10
CA THR A 44 27.67 20.34 -3.07
C THR A 44 28.58 20.47 -1.86
N ALA A 45 29.27 19.39 -1.47
CA ALA A 45 30.29 19.45 -0.42
C ALA A 45 31.49 20.32 -0.85
N ALA A 46 31.96 20.19 -2.10
CA ALA A 46 33.04 21.00 -2.65
C ALA A 46 32.69 22.50 -2.71
N SER A 47 31.41 22.85 -2.85
CA SER A 47 30.92 24.26 -2.79
C SER A 47 30.76 24.78 -1.35
N GLY A 48 30.99 23.98 -0.32
CA GLY A 48 30.77 24.35 1.08
C GLY A 48 29.29 24.54 1.43
N ALA A 49 28.38 23.90 0.69
CA ALA A 49 26.96 24.06 0.93
C ALA A 49 26.56 23.57 2.32
N SER A 50 25.78 24.40 3.01
CA SER A 50 25.25 24.12 4.34
C SER A 50 23.81 24.58 4.44
N VAL A 51 23.10 24.07 5.42
CA VAL A 51 21.75 24.48 5.75
C VAL A 51 21.62 24.68 7.25
N THR A 52 21.06 25.81 7.65
CA THR A 52 20.74 26.12 9.04
C THR A 52 19.24 25.97 9.25
N TYR A 53 18.84 25.29 10.28
CA TYR A 53 17.45 25.08 10.63
C TYR A 53 17.29 24.89 12.15
N GLU A 54 16.10 25.14 12.65
CA GLU A 54 15.75 24.88 14.04
C GLU A 54 15.55 23.37 14.26
N ALA A 55 16.33 22.80 15.17
CA ALA A 55 16.23 21.41 15.60
C ALA A 55 16.00 21.33 17.11
N PHE A 56 15.22 20.35 17.55
CA PHE A 56 15.02 20.09 18.96
C PHE A 56 16.25 19.38 19.54
N ASP A 57 16.96 20.03 20.42
CA ASP A 57 18.05 19.40 21.17
C ASP A 57 17.49 18.63 22.37
N LYS A 58 17.53 17.30 22.30
CA LYS A 58 17.00 16.40 23.33
C LYS A 58 17.77 16.48 24.66
N LYS A 59 19.04 16.86 24.62
CA LYS A 59 19.88 16.95 25.86
C LYS A 59 19.55 18.21 26.65
N GLU A 60 19.25 19.29 25.93
CA GLU A 60 18.96 20.60 26.52
C GLU A 60 17.46 20.86 26.63
N GLY A 61 16.60 20.06 25.92
CA GLY A 61 15.15 20.21 25.91
C GLY A 61 14.65 21.49 25.22
N ILE A 62 15.50 22.12 24.38
CA ILE A 62 15.22 23.39 23.71
C ILE A 62 15.33 23.29 22.20
N ILE A 63 14.66 24.18 21.49
CA ILE A 63 14.84 24.37 20.05
C ILE A 63 16.10 25.20 19.84
N LYS A 64 17.04 24.69 19.05
CA LYS A 64 18.33 25.33 18.77
C LYS A 64 18.58 25.38 17.25
N GLU A 65 19.11 26.49 16.79
CA GLU A 65 19.65 26.56 15.43
C GLU A 65 20.80 25.58 15.24
N THR A 66 20.64 24.69 14.27
CA THR A 66 21.64 23.68 13.93
C THR A 66 22.06 23.87 12.47
N THR A 67 23.36 24.01 12.23
CA THR A 67 23.92 24.09 10.88
C THR A 67 24.49 22.74 10.48
N LEU A 68 23.99 22.14 9.42
CA LEU A 68 24.51 20.93 8.81
C LEU A 68 25.25 21.27 7.51
N THR A 69 26.48 20.77 7.40
CA THR A 69 27.26 20.80 6.15
C THR A 69 27.04 19.51 5.39
N ILE A 70 27.03 19.60 4.06
CA ILE A 70 26.92 18.41 3.21
C ILE A 70 28.25 17.67 3.22
N LYS A 71 28.18 16.33 3.40
CA LYS A 71 29.32 15.43 3.34
C LYS A 71 29.39 14.76 1.97
N SER A 72 30.60 14.61 1.43
CA SER A 72 30.80 13.87 0.18
C SER A 72 30.73 12.35 0.42
N LEU A 73 30.14 11.61 -0.52
CA LEU A 73 30.29 10.16 -0.59
C LEU A 73 31.52 9.72 -1.36
N LEU A 74 32.15 10.63 -2.12
CA LEU A 74 33.30 10.32 -2.99
C LEU A 74 34.64 10.72 -2.39
N ASP A 75 34.67 11.20 -1.14
CA ASP A 75 35.90 11.36 -0.38
C ASP A 75 36.32 10.05 0.34
N ALA A 76 37.46 10.08 1.02
CA ALA A 76 37.99 8.89 1.69
C ALA A 76 37.06 8.34 2.79
N GLU A 77 36.33 9.22 3.51
CA GLU A 77 35.38 8.80 4.54
C GLU A 77 34.10 8.24 3.93
N GLY A 78 33.59 8.88 2.90
CA GLY A 78 32.39 8.44 2.17
C GLY A 78 32.59 7.08 1.51
N ILE A 79 33.75 6.87 0.86
CA ILE A 79 34.08 5.57 0.27
C ILE A 79 34.16 4.49 1.34
N ARG A 80 34.82 4.75 2.48
CA ARG A 80 34.83 3.82 3.62
C ARG A 80 33.42 3.52 4.10
N TYR A 81 32.58 4.55 4.25
CA TYR A 81 31.17 4.38 4.67
C TYR A 81 30.43 3.44 3.71
N ILE A 82 30.54 3.62 2.40
CA ILE A 82 29.89 2.74 1.40
C ILE A 82 30.21 1.27 1.69
N PHE A 83 31.49 0.92 1.83
CA PHE A 83 31.90 -0.48 2.01
C PHE A 83 31.63 -1.04 3.41
N THR A 84 31.74 -0.23 4.46
CA THR A 84 31.62 -0.72 5.85
C THR A 84 30.19 -0.72 6.38
N SER A 85 29.28 0.06 5.79
CA SER A 85 27.90 0.19 6.26
C SER A 85 26.88 -0.64 5.50
N MET A 86 27.24 -1.17 4.32
CA MET A 86 26.30 -1.79 3.38
C MET A 86 25.43 -2.90 4.01
N VAL A 87 26.03 -3.81 4.76
CA VAL A 87 25.28 -4.88 5.46
C VAL A 87 24.40 -4.29 6.56
N LYS A 88 24.95 -3.39 7.37
CA LYS A 88 24.22 -2.73 8.47
C LYS A 88 23.02 -1.93 7.97
N ASN A 89 23.19 -1.19 6.86
CA ASN A 89 22.11 -0.44 6.22
C ASN A 89 20.95 -1.37 5.83
N PHE A 90 21.27 -2.54 5.23
CA PHE A 90 20.27 -3.51 4.81
C PHE A 90 19.59 -4.19 6.00
N THR A 91 20.35 -4.74 6.93
CA THR A 91 19.80 -5.48 8.08
C THR A 91 19.06 -4.59 9.07
N GLY A 92 19.44 -3.31 9.15
CA GLY A 92 18.76 -2.30 9.97
C GLY A 92 17.61 -1.58 9.29
N PHE A 93 17.29 -1.94 8.04
CA PHE A 93 16.19 -1.31 7.31
C PHE A 93 14.84 -1.77 7.86
N ALA A 94 14.12 -0.86 8.53
CA ALA A 94 12.91 -1.18 9.30
C ALA A 94 11.87 -2.01 8.52
N PRO A 95 11.59 -1.75 7.24
CA PRO A 95 10.60 -2.52 6.49
C PRO A 95 10.96 -4.00 6.30
N LEU A 96 12.25 -4.35 6.37
CA LEU A 96 12.71 -5.71 6.06
C LEU A 96 12.12 -6.75 7.03
N GLY A 97 12.30 -6.55 8.33
CA GLY A 97 11.84 -7.49 9.36
C GLY A 97 10.32 -7.51 9.49
N THR A 98 9.70 -6.34 9.51
CA THR A 98 8.25 -6.20 9.71
C THR A 98 7.44 -6.88 8.61
N VAL A 99 7.85 -6.71 7.34
CA VAL A 99 7.18 -7.33 6.19
C VAL A 99 7.33 -8.85 6.19
N LEU A 100 8.55 -9.36 6.41
CA LEU A 100 8.79 -10.80 6.41
C LEU A 100 8.02 -11.51 7.53
N VAL A 101 7.96 -10.91 8.73
CA VAL A 101 7.20 -11.49 9.85
C VAL A 101 5.70 -11.51 9.55
N ALA A 102 5.13 -10.41 9.05
CA ALA A 102 3.71 -10.36 8.69
C ALA A 102 3.34 -11.44 7.65
N LEU A 103 4.19 -11.61 6.63
CA LEU A 103 3.96 -12.56 5.54
C LEU A 103 4.01 -14.03 5.95
N ILE A 104 4.72 -14.38 7.02
CA ILE A 104 4.72 -15.77 7.55
C ILE A 104 3.29 -16.21 7.89
N GLY A 105 2.53 -15.39 8.61
CA GLY A 105 1.15 -15.72 8.99
C GLY A 105 0.19 -15.70 7.82
N ILE A 106 0.24 -14.63 7.02
CA ILE A 106 -0.63 -14.43 5.86
C ILE A 106 -0.39 -15.54 4.83
N GLY A 107 0.86 -15.93 4.59
CA GLY A 107 1.21 -16.99 3.65
C GLY A 107 0.64 -18.36 4.02
N VAL A 108 0.50 -18.66 5.31
CA VAL A 108 -0.17 -19.89 5.76
C VAL A 108 -1.69 -19.77 5.59
N ALA A 109 -2.28 -18.62 5.89
CA ALA A 109 -3.72 -18.40 5.66
C ALA A 109 -4.09 -18.47 4.17
N GLU A 110 -3.23 -17.97 3.29
CA GLU A 110 -3.40 -18.05 1.83
C GLU A 110 -3.16 -19.48 1.33
N GLY A 111 -2.00 -20.06 1.65
CA GLY A 111 -1.60 -21.40 1.21
C GLY A 111 -2.53 -22.52 1.70
N SER A 112 -3.16 -22.35 2.87
CA SER A 112 -4.17 -23.27 3.37
C SER A 112 -5.50 -23.23 2.59
N GLY A 113 -5.78 -22.14 1.88
CA GLY A 113 -7.03 -21.87 1.18
C GLY A 113 -8.07 -21.08 2.01
N LEU A 114 -7.74 -20.69 3.26
CA LEU A 114 -8.65 -19.95 4.15
C LEU A 114 -9.13 -18.64 3.49
N MET A 115 -8.22 -17.89 2.88
CA MET A 115 -8.54 -16.58 2.29
C MET A 115 -9.50 -16.75 1.09
N GLY A 116 -9.20 -17.68 0.18
CA GLY A 116 -10.06 -17.97 -0.97
C GLY A 116 -11.45 -18.45 -0.57
N ALA A 117 -11.54 -19.36 0.41
CA ALA A 117 -12.81 -19.86 0.91
C ALA A 117 -13.63 -18.78 1.64
N THR A 118 -12.97 -17.88 2.37
CA THR A 118 -13.63 -16.74 3.03
C THR A 118 -14.24 -15.80 2.00
N MET A 119 -13.49 -15.45 0.96
CA MET A 119 -13.99 -14.60 -0.14
C MET A 119 -15.17 -15.23 -0.85
N LYS A 120 -15.07 -16.52 -1.24
CA LYS A 120 -16.17 -17.27 -1.83
C LYS A 120 -17.43 -17.23 -0.95
N LYS A 121 -17.30 -17.48 0.34
CA LYS A 121 -18.43 -17.49 1.29
C LYS A 121 -19.10 -16.13 1.36
N VAL A 122 -18.34 -15.05 1.47
CA VAL A 122 -18.88 -13.69 1.56
C VAL A 122 -19.69 -13.35 0.31
N VAL A 123 -19.15 -13.65 -0.86
CA VAL A 123 -19.78 -13.26 -2.13
C VAL A 123 -21.00 -14.16 -2.44
N THR A 124 -20.91 -15.48 -2.25
CA THR A 124 -22.01 -16.41 -2.56
C THR A 124 -23.19 -16.32 -1.59
N ALA A 125 -23.00 -15.81 -0.38
CA ALA A 125 -24.05 -15.62 0.62
C ALA A 125 -24.84 -14.31 0.42
N THR A 126 -24.57 -13.53 -0.64
CA THR A 126 -25.03 -12.15 -0.78
C THR A 126 -26.39 -12.05 -1.47
N PRO A 127 -27.36 -11.28 -0.95
CA PRO A 127 -28.61 -10.97 -1.63
C PRO A 127 -28.37 -10.18 -2.92
N LYS A 128 -29.19 -10.42 -3.96
CA LYS A 128 -29.09 -9.73 -5.28
C LYS A 128 -28.93 -8.20 -5.18
N ARG A 129 -29.64 -7.56 -4.25
CA ARG A 129 -29.62 -6.10 -4.06
C ARG A 129 -28.30 -5.54 -3.58
N LEU A 130 -27.51 -6.34 -2.85
CA LEU A 130 -26.22 -5.93 -2.28
C LEU A 130 -25.02 -6.52 -3.05
N LEU A 131 -25.29 -7.22 -4.15
CA LEU A 131 -24.27 -7.95 -4.89
C LEU A 131 -23.08 -7.09 -5.28
N THR A 132 -23.33 -5.94 -5.90
CA THR A 132 -22.27 -5.01 -6.33
C THR A 132 -21.46 -4.51 -5.14
N SER A 133 -22.15 -4.07 -4.09
CA SER A 133 -21.51 -3.54 -2.89
C SER A 133 -20.64 -4.59 -2.21
N ILE A 134 -21.10 -5.83 -2.14
CA ILE A 134 -20.32 -6.92 -1.51
C ILE A 134 -19.16 -7.33 -2.42
N VAL A 135 -19.29 -7.33 -3.74
CA VAL A 135 -18.17 -7.60 -4.65
C VAL A 135 -17.08 -6.53 -4.51
N VAL A 136 -17.45 -5.25 -4.48
CA VAL A 136 -16.49 -4.15 -4.26
C VAL A 136 -15.85 -4.25 -2.87
N LEU A 137 -16.66 -4.45 -1.81
CA LEU A 137 -16.16 -4.60 -0.44
C LEU A 137 -15.21 -5.81 -0.32
N ALA A 138 -15.60 -6.96 -0.87
CA ALA A 138 -14.73 -8.14 -0.87
C ALA A 138 -13.43 -7.87 -1.63
N GLY A 139 -13.49 -7.06 -2.72
CA GLY A 139 -12.31 -6.56 -3.43
C GLY A 139 -11.38 -5.78 -2.50
N VAL A 140 -11.91 -4.79 -1.80
CA VAL A 140 -11.14 -4.01 -0.82
C VAL A 140 -10.55 -4.91 0.26
N MET A 141 -11.37 -5.79 0.85
CA MET A 141 -10.92 -6.70 1.91
C MET A 141 -9.90 -7.74 1.44
N SER A 142 -9.84 -8.04 0.15
CA SER A 142 -8.88 -9.02 -0.39
C SER A 142 -7.42 -8.56 -0.28
N ASN A 143 -7.18 -7.26 -0.12
CA ASN A 143 -5.85 -6.68 0.05
C ASN A 143 -5.15 -7.12 1.36
N ILE A 144 -5.89 -7.73 2.29
CA ILE A 144 -5.32 -8.41 3.45
C ILE A 144 -4.44 -9.58 3.01
N ALA A 145 -4.85 -10.30 1.95
CA ALA A 145 -4.18 -11.47 1.42
C ALA A 145 -3.26 -11.16 0.23
N SER A 146 -2.60 -10.02 0.25
CA SER A 146 -1.69 -9.61 -0.82
C SER A 146 -2.34 -9.71 -2.22
N ASP A 147 -1.89 -10.65 -3.05
CA ASP A 147 -2.26 -10.75 -4.47
C ASP A 147 -3.45 -11.67 -4.76
N ALA A 148 -3.97 -12.40 -3.75
CA ALA A 148 -5.05 -13.38 -3.93
C ALA A 148 -6.32 -12.77 -4.52
N GLY A 149 -6.60 -11.49 -4.21
CA GLY A 149 -7.73 -10.75 -4.76
C GLY A 149 -7.71 -10.67 -6.28
N TYR A 150 -6.56 -10.43 -6.86
CA TYR A 150 -6.40 -10.32 -8.31
C TYR A 150 -6.70 -11.63 -9.04
N VAL A 151 -6.23 -12.75 -8.48
CA VAL A 151 -6.33 -14.06 -9.13
C VAL A 151 -7.70 -14.70 -8.92
N VAL A 152 -8.30 -14.52 -7.73
CA VAL A 152 -9.52 -15.23 -7.33
C VAL A 152 -10.77 -14.37 -7.47
N LEU A 153 -10.74 -13.14 -6.91
CA LEU A 153 -11.95 -12.36 -6.75
C LEU A 153 -12.38 -11.66 -8.05
N ILE A 154 -11.43 -11.21 -8.85
CA ILE A 154 -11.75 -10.50 -10.10
C ILE A 154 -12.49 -11.41 -11.08
N PRO A 155 -12.00 -12.62 -11.44
CA PRO A 155 -12.76 -13.53 -12.26
C PRO A 155 -14.06 -14.02 -11.59
N LEU A 156 -14.06 -14.21 -10.27
CA LEU A 156 -15.26 -14.58 -9.52
C LEU A 156 -16.35 -13.50 -9.61
N GLY A 157 -15.98 -12.21 -9.57
CA GLY A 157 -16.91 -11.10 -9.75
C GLY A 157 -17.64 -11.17 -11.09
N ALA A 158 -16.94 -11.51 -12.17
CA ALA A 158 -17.54 -11.72 -13.48
C ALA A 158 -18.54 -12.88 -13.49
N VAL A 159 -18.15 -14.04 -12.96
CA VAL A 159 -19.01 -15.25 -12.89
C VAL A 159 -20.26 -14.97 -12.07
N ILE A 160 -20.13 -14.26 -10.96
CA ILE A 160 -21.27 -13.95 -10.09
C ILE A 160 -22.25 -13.02 -10.79
N PHE A 161 -21.79 -11.93 -11.42
CA PHE A 161 -22.67 -11.04 -12.16
C PHE A 161 -23.42 -11.82 -13.26
N LEU A 162 -22.70 -12.67 -13.99
CA LEU A 162 -23.27 -13.51 -15.01
C LEU A 162 -24.35 -14.45 -14.44
N SER A 163 -24.13 -15.08 -13.30
CA SER A 163 -25.11 -15.98 -12.65
C SER A 163 -26.41 -15.28 -12.23
N PHE A 164 -26.34 -13.96 -12.04
CA PHE A 164 -27.50 -13.11 -11.76
C PHE A 164 -28.10 -12.43 -13.01
N GLY A 165 -27.64 -12.81 -14.21
CA GLY A 165 -28.07 -12.22 -15.47
C GLY A 165 -27.56 -10.80 -15.72
N ARG A 166 -26.47 -10.40 -15.05
CA ARG A 166 -25.82 -9.10 -15.20
C ARG A 166 -24.57 -9.22 -16.07
N HIS A 167 -24.09 -8.09 -16.60
CA HIS A 167 -22.94 -8.09 -17.50
C HIS A 167 -21.65 -8.52 -16.79
N PRO A 168 -20.94 -9.59 -17.24
CA PRO A 168 -19.78 -10.14 -16.51
C PRO A 168 -18.61 -9.16 -16.41
N ILE A 169 -18.38 -8.33 -17.45
CA ILE A 169 -17.33 -7.30 -17.42
C ILE A 169 -17.63 -6.22 -16.36
N ALA A 170 -18.92 -5.93 -16.07
CA ALA A 170 -19.26 -5.02 -14.97
C ALA A 170 -18.90 -5.63 -13.61
N GLY A 171 -19.12 -6.94 -13.43
CA GLY A 171 -18.70 -7.65 -12.22
C GLY A 171 -17.20 -7.73 -12.06
N LEU A 172 -16.47 -7.99 -13.13
CA LEU A 172 -15.02 -7.95 -13.18
C LEU A 172 -14.48 -6.56 -12.81
N ALA A 173 -15.07 -5.51 -13.39
CA ALA A 173 -14.69 -4.12 -13.12
C ALA A 173 -14.96 -3.72 -11.66
N ALA A 174 -16.11 -4.12 -11.10
CA ALA A 174 -16.45 -3.89 -9.70
C ALA A 174 -15.44 -4.55 -8.74
N ALA A 175 -15.10 -5.81 -9.01
CA ALA A 175 -14.10 -6.53 -8.24
C ALA A 175 -12.71 -5.88 -8.38
N PHE A 176 -12.29 -5.52 -9.59
CA PHE A 176 -11.00 -4.89 -9.83
C PHE A 176 -10.91 -3.49 -9.21
N ALA A 177 -12.00 -2.71 -9.24
CA ALA A 177 -12.08 -1.44 -8.54
C ALA A 177 -11.87 -1.59 -7.02
N GLY A 178 -12.46 -2.62 -6.41
CA GLY A 178 -12.22 -2.95 -5.00
C GLY A 178 -10.80 -3.41 -4.72
N VAL A 179 -10.30 -4.40 -5.48
CA VAL A 179 -8.97 -5.01 -5.27
C VAL A 179 -7.84 -4.01 -5.49
N SER A 180 -7.87 -3.25 -6.56
CA SER A 180 -6.77 -2.38 -6.97
C SER A 180 -7.03 -0.90 -6.67
N GLY A 181 -8.24 -0.40 -6.96
CA GLY A 181 -8.62 0.98 -6.63
C GLY A 181 -8.81 1.20 -5.14
N GLY A 182 -9.24 0.18 -4.40
CA GLY A 182 -9.33 0.16 -2.94
C GLY A 182 -8.09 -0.39 -2.24
N PHE A 183 -6.94 -0.48 -2.91
CA PHE A 183 -5.73 -1.17 -2.43
C PHE A 183 -5.27 -0.75 -1.03
N SER A 184 -5.36 0.52 -0.69
CA SER A 184 -4.98 1.03 0.62
C SER A 184 -6.13 1.06 1.64
N ALA A 185 -7.40 0.98 1.21
CA ALA A 185 -8.54 0.91 2.12
C ALA A 185 -8.69 -0.50 2.69
N ASN A 186 -8.93 -0.62 4.00
CA ASN A 186 -9.17 -1.92 4.62
C ASN A 186 -9.80 -1.78 6.01
N LEU A 187 -10.56 -2.79 6.44
CA LEU A 187 -11.07 -2.90 7.82
C LEU A 187 -10.11 -3.65 8.76
N LEU A 188 -9.08 -4.28 8.23
CA LEU A 188 -8.02 -4.94 8.97
C LEU A 188 -6.67 -4.43 8.47
N LEU A 189 -5.65 -4.52 9.30
CA LEU A 189 -4.28 -4.24 8.86
C LEU A 189 -3.85 -5.29 7.82
N SER A 190 -3.24 -4.80 6.76
CA SER A 190 -2.73 -5.60 5.65
C SER A 190 -1.20 -5.64 5.65
N THR A 191 -0.59 -6.37 4.72
CA THR A 191 0.87 -6.39 4.55
C THR A 191 1.44 -5.03 4.17
N THR A 192 0.66 -4.19 3.50
CA THR A 192 1.08 -2.85 3.06
C THR A 192 1.25 -1.88 4.22
N ASP A 193 0.53 -2.06 5.33
CA ASP A 193 0.60 -1.14 6.47
C ASP A 193 1.98 -1.17 7.16
N PRO A 194 2.54 -2.31 7.61
CA PRO A 194 3.89 -2.34 8.15
C PRO A 194 4.97 -2.03 7.10
N LEU A 195 4.72 -2.32 5.82
CA LEU A 195 5.66 -2.02 4.74
C LEU A 195 5.80 -0.50 4.54
N LEU A 196 4.69 0.21 4.36
CA LEU A 196 4.71 1.65 4.13
C LEU A 196 5.13 2.42 5.39
N SER A 197 4.65 2.04 6.57
CA SER A 197 5.05 2.68 7.83
C SER A 197 6.55 2.53 8.11
N GLY A 198 7.13 1.36 7.79
CA GLY A 198 8.57 1.15 7.89
C GLY A 198 9.38 2.06 6.96
N ILE A 199 8.97 2.20 5.69
CA ILE A 199 9.61 3.13 4.73
C ILE A 199 9.46 4.58 5.23
N THR A 200 8.28 4.94 5.72
CA THR A 200 8.00 6.28 6.26
C THR A 200 8.83 6.56 7.51
N THR A 201 9.02 5.58 8.38
CA THR A 201 9.90 5.66 9.55
C THR A 201 11.33 6.02 9.14
N GLU A 202 11.89 5.31 8.16
CA GLU A 202 13.25 5.57 7.67
C GLU A 202 13.39 6.97 7.06
N ALA A 203 12.35 7.43 6.36
CA ALA A 203 12.31 8.79 5.81
C ALA A 203 12.20 9.87 6.90
N ALA A 204 11.38 9.65 7.94
CA ALA A 204 11.22 10.57 9.05
C ALA A 204 12.50 10.71 9.89
N LYS A 205 13.27 9.61 10.01
CA LYS A 205 14.56 9.61 10.70
C LYS A 205 15.61 10.53 10.10
N LEU A 206 15.43 10.99 8.86
CA LEU A 206 16.29 12.00 8.23
C LEU A 206 16.26 13.34 9.00
N LEU A 207 15.14 13.67 9.66
CA LEU A 207 15.00 14.87 10.51
C LEU A 207 14.97 14.54 12.00
N ASN A 208 14.34 13.45 12.39
CA ASN A 208 14.23 13.02 13.78
C ASN A 208 14.64 11.54 13.91
N PRO A 209 15.87 11.23 14.33
CA PRO A 209 16.40 9.85 14.38
C PRO A 209 15.58 8.86 15.20
N ASP A 210 14.78 9.33 16.16
CA ASP A 210 13.96 8.48 17.01
C ASP A 210 12.50 8.42 16.57
N TYR A 211 12.16 9.03 15.42
CA TYR A 211 10.79 8.98 14.92
C TYR A 211 10.41 7.55 14.51
N PHE A 212 9.23 7.14 14.95
CA PHE A 212 8.66 5.84 14.59
C PHE A 212 7.23 6.02 14.10
N VAL A 213 6.91 5.44 12.95
CA VAL A 213 5.57 5.43 12.37
C VAL A 213 4.91 4.09 12.67
N ASN A 214 3.87 4.12 13.49
CA ASN A 214 3.11 2.94 13.84
C ASN A 214 2.44 2.33 12.60
N PRO A 215 2.49 1.01 12.36
CA PRO A 215 1.78 0.36 11.26
C PRO A 215 0.27 0.64 11.22
N ALA A 216 -0.36 0.90 12.36
CA ALA A 216 -1.78 1.26 12.45
C ALA A 216 -2.04 2.77 12.40
N SER A 217 -1.04 3.60 12.09
CA SER A 217 -1.17 5.07 12.13
C SER A 217 -2.16 5.65 11.12
N ASN A 218 -2.54 4.91 10.07
CA ASN A 218 -3.57 5.32 9.11
C ASN A 218 -4.90 4.55 9.26
N TYR A 219 -5.02 3.68 10.26
CA TYR A 219 -6.10 2.69 10.34
C TYR A 219 -7.50 3.29 10.36
N TYR A 220 -7.76 4.35 11.14
CA TYR A 220 -9.11 4.92 11.26
C TYR A 220 -9.59 5.51 9.93
N PHE A 221 -8.73 6.25 9.26
CA PHE A 221 -9.04 6.80 7.95
C PHE A 221 -9.24 5.70 6.91
N MET A 222 -8.40 4.67 6.89
CA MET A 222 -8.49 3.58 5.92
C MET A 222 -9.73 2.71 6.14
N ALA A 223 -10.12 2.47 7.39
CA ALA A 223 -11.37 1.77 7.71
C ALA A 223 -12.60 2.57 7.26
N ALA A 224 -12.64 3.87 7.52
CA ALA A 224 -13.69 4.74 7.02
C ALA A 224 -13.71 4.83 5.49
N SER A 225 -12.53 4.86 4.86
CA SER A 225 -12.36 4.84 3.41
C SER A 225 -12.90 3.57 2.76
N THR A 226 -12.89 2.44 3.47
CA THR A 226 -13.47 1.19 2.96
C THR A 226 -14.97 1.34 2.67
N ILE A 227 -15.69 2.03 3.53
CA ILE A 227 -17.11 2.34 3.33
C ILE A 227 -17.28 3.27 2.13
N LEU A 228 -16.49 4.35 2.07
CA LEU A 228 -16.53 5.32 0.98
C LEU A 228 -16.29 4.66 -0.38
N ILE A 229 -15.19 3.89 -0.52
CA ILE A 229 -14.82 3.21 -1.77
C ILE A 229 -15.89 2.18 -2.16
N THR A 230 -16.46 1.47 -1.19
CA THR A 230 -17.56 0.52 -1.46
C THR A 230 -18.79 1.22 -2.02
N ILE A 231 -19.20 2.34 -1.44
CA ILE A 231 -20.35 3.12 -1.91
C ILE A 231 -20.07 3.68 -3.32
N MET A 232 -18.92 4.32 -3.50
CA MET A 232 -18.55 4.91 -4.79
C MET A 232 -18.39 3.85 -5.87
N GLY A 233 -17.70 2.74 -5.58
CA GLY A 233 -17.52 1.63 -6.51
C GLY A 233 -18.84 1.01 -6.92
N THR A 234 -19.78 0.84 -5.99
CA THR A 234 -21.14 0.37 -6.26
C THR A 234 -21.88 1.32 -7.19
N PHE A 235 -21.90 2.61 -6.85
CA PHE A 235 -22.58 3.63 -7.64
C PHE A 235 -22.04 3.68 -9.09
N ILE A 236 -20.72 3.69 -9.24
CA ILE A 236 -20.08 3.75 -10.56
C ILE A 236 -20.41 2.49 -11.37
N THR A 237 -20.35 1.32 -10.75
CA THR A 237 -20.71 0.06 -11.42
C THR A 237 -22.14 0.10 -11.95
N GLU A 238 -23.10 0.43 -11.07
CA GLU A 238 -24.54 0.31 -11.39
C GLU A 238 -25.08 1.45 -12.24
N LYS A 239 -24.52 2.67 -12.09
CA LYS A 239 -25.04 3.87 -12.77
C LYS A 239 -24.24 4.29 -13.99
N ILE A 240 -23.00 3.87 -14.12
CA ILE A 240 -22.11 4.31 -15.20
C ILE A 240 -21.66 3.12 -16.07
N ILE A 241 -21.10 2.08 -15.44
CA ILE A 241 -20.44 1.00 -16.20
C ILE A 241 -21.46 0.02 -16.78
N GLU A 242 -22.36 -0.50 -15.96
CA GLU A 242 -23.35 -1.49 -16.42
C GLU A 242 -24.29 -0.93 -17.50
N PRO A 243 -24.85 0.29 -17.37
CA PRO A 243 -25.63 0.89 -18.44
C PRO A 243 -24.83 1.12 -19.73
N ARG A 244 -23.53 1.42 -19.63
CA ARG A 244 -22.65 1.63 -20.80
C ARG A 244 -22.32 0.32 -21.53
N LEU A 245 -22.19 -0.79 -20.79
CA LEU A 245 -21.92 -2.11 -21.35
C LEU A 245 -23.16 -2.75 -21.97
N GLY A 246 -24.35 -2.37 -21.48
CA GLY A 246 -25.64 -2.93 -21.94
C GLY A 246 -25.87 -4.38 -21.53
N GLU A 247 -26.79 -5.06 -22.20
CA GLU A 247 -27.08 -6.47 -21.93
C GLU A 247 -26.03 -7.40 -22.52
N TYR A 248 -25.59 -8.37 -21.71
CA TYR A 248 -24.65 -9.39 -22.17
C TYR A 248 -25.36 -10.41 -23.06
N LYS A 249 -24.86 -10.59 -24.28
CA LYS A 249 -25.44 -11.48 -25.31
C LYS A 249 -24.64 -12.77 -25.55
N GLY A 250 -23.60 -13.01 -24.73
CA GLY A 250 -22.77 -14.20 -24.86
C GLY A 250 -23.37 -15.45 -24.20
N GLU A 251 -22.72 -16.59 -24.39
CA GLU A 251 -23.12 -17.85 -23.75
C GLU A 251 -22.94 -17.77 -22.22
N VAL A 252 -23.95 -18.24 -21.48
CA VAL A 252 -23.93 -18.29 -20.02
C VAL A 252 -23.35 -19.62 -19.58
N ILE A 253 -22.03 -19.69 -19.40
CA ILE A 253 -21.39 -20.84 -18.76
C ILE A 253 -21.33 -20.53 -17.27
N VAL A 254 -22.24 -21.07 -16.47
CA VAL A 254 -22.26 -20.91 -15.02
C VAL A 254 -21.45 -22.05 -14.42
N ASP A 255 -20.23 -21.77 -14.04
CA ASP A 255 -19.46 -22.66 -13.18
C ASP A 255 -19.88 -22.41 -11.71
N HIS A 256 -20.63 -23.33 -11.13
CA HIS A 256 -21.09 -23.27 -9.74
C HIS A 256 -19.91 -23.50 -8.77
N ASN A 257 -19.15 -22.46 -8.52
CA ASN A 257 -17.98 -22.48 -7.63
C ASN A 257 -18.43 -22.40 -6.15
N GLU A 258 -19.34 -23.30 -5.75
CA GLU A 258 -19.81 -23.37 -4.37
C GLU A 258 -18.75 -23.93 -3.43
N LEU A 259 -18.83 -23.52 -2.15
CA LEU A 259 -18.01 -24.11 -1.09
C LEU A 259 -18.43 -25.57 -0.84
N THR A 260 -17.47 -26.46 -0.77
CA THR A 260 -17.69 -27.85 -0.36
C THR A 260 -18.15 -27.93 1.11
N ALA A 261 -18.76 -29.02 1.51
CA ALA A 261 -19.16 -29.26 2.89
C ALA A 261 -17.94 -29.22 3.86
N GLN A 262 -16.78 -29.68 3.37
CA GLN A 262 -15.54 -29.69 4.13
C GLN A 262 -14.98 -28.27 4.30
N GLU A 263 -14.97 -27.44 3.25
CA GLU A 263 -14.57 -26.04 3.32
C GLU A 263 -15.48 -25.23 4.26
N ARG A 264 -16.81 -25.48 4.21
CA ARG A 264 -17.75 -24.85 5.15
C ARG A 264 -17.47 -25.22 6.60
N LYS A 265 -17.14 -26.49 6.88
CA LYS A 265 -16.73 -26.94 8.22
C LYS A 265 -15.40 -26.30 8.64
N ALA A 266 -14.43 -26.26 7.75
CA ALA A 266 -13.12 -25.64 7.99
C ALA A 266 -13.24 -24.15 8.30
N LEU A 267 -14.07 -23.39 7.56
CA LEU A 267 -14.34 -21.97 7.83
C LEU A 267 -14.99 -21.74 9.19
N ARG A 268 -15.87 -22.63 9.65
CA ARG A 268 -16.46 -22.52 11.00
C ARG A 268 -15.39 -22.65 12.09
N TRP A 269 -14.51 -23.66 11.99
CA TRP A 269 -13.44 -23.85 12.96
C TRP A 269 -12.38 -22.75 12.90
N ALA A 270 -12.04 -22.25 11.71
CA ALA A 270 -11.20 -21.08 11.56
C ALA A 270 -11.84 -19.85 12.23
N GLY A 271 -13.15 -19.61 12.05
CA GLY A 271 -13.88 -18.55 12.73
C GLY A 271 -13.86 -18.69 14.27
N VAL A 272 -14.03 -19.90 14.79
CA VAL A 272 -13.88 -20.17 16.24
C VAL A 272 -12.47 -19.84 16.70
N SER A 273 -11.43 -20.25 15.96
CA SER A 273 -10.04 -19.95 16.33
C SER A 273 -9.72 -18.45 16.29
N VAL A 274 -10.32 -17.66 15.38
CA VAL A 274 -10.23 -16.20 15.38
C VAL A 274 -10.84 -15.63 16.65
N LEU A 275 -12.05 -16.07 17.03
CA LEU A 275 -12.71 -15.60 18.27
C LEU A 275 -11.89 -15.92 19.52
N VAL A 276 -11.34 -17.14 19.60
CA VAL A 276 -10.47 -17.56 20.71
C VAL A 276 -9.21 -16.71 20.74
N PHE A 277 -8.57 -16.48 19.59
CA PHE A 277 -7.38 -15.64 19.50
C PHE A 277 -7.68 -14.21 19.94
N CYS A 278 -8.77 -13.60 19.44
CA CYS A 278 -9.18 -12.25 19.85
C CYS A 278 -9.48 -12.18 21.35
N ALA A 279 -10.10 -13.21 21.95
CA ALA A 279 -10.34 -13.27 23.38
C ALA A 279 -9.02 -13.34 24.19
N ILE A 280 -8.05 -14.11 23.71
CA ILE A 280 -6.71 -14.18 24.34
C ILE A 280 -6.02 -12.81 24.27
N ILE A 281 -6.00 -12.18 23.11
CA ILE A 281 -5.38 -10.85 22.95
C ILE A 281 -6.12 -9.82 23.82
N ALA A 282 -7.46 -9.85 23.84
CA ALA A 282 -8.23 -8.95 24.70
C ALA A 282 -7.89 -9.14 26.18
N PHE A 283 -7.73 -10.37 26.65
CA PHE A 283 -7.28 -10.67 28.00
C PHE A 283 -5.88 -10.15 28.30
N LEU A 284 -4.98 -10.16 27.31
CA LEU A 284 -3.59 -9.71 27.45
C LEU A 284 -3.44 -8.18 27.39
N ILE A 285 -4.45 -7.42 26.91
CA ILE A 285 -4.35 -5.97 26.71
C ILE A 285 -5.37 -5.15 27.52
N LEU A 286 -6.60 -5.68 27.80
CA LEU A 286 -7.67 -4.89 28.41
C LEU A 286 -7.54 -4.69 29.91
N PRO A 287 -7.21 -5.69 30.75
CA PRO A 287 -7.11 -5.50 32.20
C PRO A 287 -6.19 -4.34 32.58
N GLU A 288 -6.42 -3.71 33.72
CA GLU A 288 -5.56 -2.62 34.21
C GLU A 288 -4.10 -3.07 34.33
N ASN A 289 -3.89 -4.28 34.89
CA ASN A 289 -2.56 -4.92 35.04
C ASN A 289 -2.31 -5.96 33.95
N ALA A 290 -2.70 -5.69 32.70
CA ALA A 290 -2.51 -6.63 31.60
C ALA A 290 -1.03 -6.86 31.30
N ILE A 291 -0.66 -8.12 30.94
CA ILE A 291 0.73 -8.55 30.72
C ILE A 291 1.44 -7.71 29.64
N LEU A 292 0.70 -7.26 28.61
CA LEU A 292 1.26 -6.47 27.51
C LEU A 292 1.31 -4.96 27.79
N LYS A 293 0.86 -4.53 28.98
CA LYS A 293 1.04 -3.15 29.44
C LYS A 293 2.38 -3.00 30.15
N VAL A 294 3.12 -1.96 29.79
CA VAL A 294 4.32 -1.53 30.49
C VAL A 294 4.04 -0.13 31.05
N ASP A 295 4.25 0.05 32.35
CA ASP A 295 3.93 1.31 33.05
C ASP A 295 2.46 1.77 32.80
N GLY A 296 1.52 0.82 32.76
CA GLY A 296 0.10 1.07 32.57
C GLY A 296 -0.32 1.44 31.13
N ASN A 297 0.61 1.44 30.16
CA ASN A 297 0.30 1.77 28.76
C ASN A 297 0.67 0.65 27.79
N LEU A 298 0.08 0.67 26.60
CA LEU A 298 0.28 -0.31 25.54
C LEU A 298 1.31 0.12 24.50
N LYS A 299 2.04 1.22 24.72
CA LYS A 299 2.91 1.81 23.71
C LYS A 299 3.95 0.81 23.14
N GLN A 300 4.59 0.04 24.00
CA GLN A 300 5.57 -0.96 23.56
C GLN A 300 4.90 -2.06 22.70
N TRP A 301 3.71 -2.53 23.10
CA TRP A 301 3.00 -3.53 22.30
C TRP A 301 2.51 -2.97 20.96
N THR A 302 2.02 -1.73 20.90
CA THR A 302 1.60 -1.11 19.63
C THR A 302 2.77 -0.87 18.70
N HIS A 303 3.96 -0.61 19.21
CA HIS A 303 5.17 -0.41 18.39
C HIS A 303 5.78 -1.73 17.93
N ASP A 304 6.07 -2.64 18.87
CA ASP A 304 6.89 -3.82 18.58
C ASP A 304 6.05 -5.10 18.45
N GLY A 305 4.89 -5.16 19.11
CA GLY A 305 4.03 -6.34 19.20
C GLY A 305 2.93 -6.43 18.15
N LEU A 306 2.58 -5.34 17.47
CA LEU A 306 1.45 -5.32 16.54
C LEU A 306 1.66 -6.25 15.34
N VAL A 307 2.83 -6.20 14.72
CA VAL A 307 3.17 -7.03 13.57
C VAL A 307 3.25 -8.52 13.90
N PRO A 308 3.91 -8.96 15.01
CA PRO A 308 3.81 -10.34 15.49
C PRO A 308 2.37 -10.78 15.81
N THR A 309 1.55 -9.89 16.39
CA THR A 309 0.14 -10.19 16.64
C THR A 309 -0.63 -10.40 15.34
N LEU A 310 -0.39 -9.58 14.33
CA LEU A 310 -0.96 -9.73 12.99
C LEU A 310 -0.53 -11.05 12.34
N MET A 311 0.75 -11.41 12.45
CA MET A 311 1.25 -12.70 11.97
C MET A 311 0.46 -13.86 12.60
N MET A 312 0.32 -13.87 13.93
CA MET A 312 -0.41 -14.93 14.65
C MET A 312 -1.91 -14.94 14.32
N PHE A 313 -2.52 -13.77 14.13
CA PHE A 313 -3.92 -13.62 13.74
C PHE A 313 -4.26 -14.32 12.42
N PHE A 314 -3.33 -14.42 11.49
CA PHE A 314 -3.49 -15.16 10.23
C PHE A 314 -2.97 -16.59 10.32
N LEU A 315 -1.86 -16.81 11.01
CA LEU A 315 -1.23 -18.13 11.15
C LEU A 315 -2.14 -19.15 11.82
N VAL A 316 -2.71 -18.78 12.97
CA VAL A 316 -3.53 -19.72 13.78
C VAL A 316 -4.78 -20.15 13.03
N PRO A 317 -5.65 -19.26 12.51
CA PRO A 317 -6.80 -19.66 11.72
C PRO A 317 -6.41 -20.38 10.41
N GLY A 318 -5.29 -20.00 9.79
CA GLY A 318 -4.76 -20.66 8.60
C GLY A 318 -4.44 -22.13 8.86
N ILE A 319 -3.76 -22.43 9.96
CA ILE A 319 -3.45 -23.81 10.38
C ILE A 319 -4.75 -24.57 10.71
N VAL A 320 -5.65 -23.98 11.49
CA VAL A 320 -6.93 -24.61 11.85
C VAL A 320 -7.75 -24.93 10.61
N TYR A 321 -7.89 -23.96 9.71
CA TYR A 321 -8.58 -24.17 8.44
C TYR A 321 -7.94 -25.31 7.65
N GLY A 322 -6.62 -25.24 7.43
CA GLY A 322 -5.87 -26.22 6.63
C GLY A 322 -5.95 -27.63 7.19
N LYS A 323 -5.92 -27.79 8.52
CA LYS A 323 -6.13 -29.11 9.17
C LYS A 323 -7.52 -29.66 8.91
N VAL A 324 -8.57 -28.84 9.05
CA VAL A 324 -9.95 -29.31 8.85
C VAL A 324 -10.26 -29.47 7.36
N ALA A 325 -9.75 -28.62 6.49
CA ALA A 325 -9.91 -28.72 5.04
C ALA A 325 -9.08 -29.86 4.42
N GLY A 326 -8.05 -30.36 5.14
CA GLY A 326 -7.15 -31.42 4.67
C GLY A 326 -5.99 -30.93 3.80
N THR A 327 -5.79 -29.62 3.67
CA THR A 327 -4.66 -29.00 2.95
C THR A 327 -3.37 -29.02 3.78
N ILE A 328 -3.47 -29.07 5.11
CA ILE A 328 -2.35 -29.25 6.04
C ILE A 328 -2.47 -30.61 6.70
N LYS A 329 -1.57 -31.54 6.36
CA LYS A 329 -1.50 -32.87 6.94
C LYS A 329 -0.50 -32.94 8.10
N ASN A 330 0.61 -32.23 7.98
CA ASN A 330 1.72 -32.27 8.94
C ASN A 330 2.40 -30.87 9.00
N ASP A 331 3.44 -30.77 9.82
CA ASP A 331 4.26 -29.55 10.00
C ASP A 331 5.04 -29.13 8.74
N LYS A 332 5.43 -30.11 7.89
CA LYS A 332 6.13 -29.83 6.63
C LYS A 332 5.26 -29.03 5.66
N ASP A 333 3.94 -29.28 5.67
CA ASP A 333 3.01 -28.52 4.84
C ASP A 333 2.97 -27.04 5.27
N VAL A 334 2.95 -26.79 6.59
CA VAL A 334 2.99 -25.43 7.16
C VAL A 334 4.33 -24.76 6.79
N ALA A 335 5.45 -25.44 6.99
CA ALA A 335 6.77 -24.93 6.63
C ALA A 335 6.88 -24.63 5.13
N LYS A 336 6.29 -25.48 4.28
CA LYS A 336 6.23 -25.26 2.83
C LYS A 336 5.42 -24.01 2.47
N MET A 337 4.26 -23.80 3.11
CA MET A 337 3.43 -22.61 2.88
C MET A 337 4.16 -21.34 3.30
N MET A 338 4.81 -21.33 4.48
CA MET A 338 5.65 -20.23 4.94
C MET A 338 6.79 -19.96 3.94
N GLY A 339 7.53 -20.99 3.53
CA GLY A 339 8.63 -20.89 2.58
C GLY A 339 8.18 -20.40 1.21
N SER A 340 7.04 -20.87 0.71
CA SER A 340 6.48 -20.42 -0.57
C SER A 340 6.10 -18.95 -0.53
N SER A 341 5.49 -18.47 0.55
CA SER A 341 5.15 -17.06 0.73
C SER A 341 6.40 -16.18 0.81
N LEU A 342 7.41 -16.59 1.59
CA LEU A 342 8.68 -15.86 1.67
C LEU A 342 9.45 -15.87 0.34
N ALA A 343 9.35 -16.94 -0.46
CA ALA A 343 10.00 -17.03 -1.77
C ALA A 343 9.47 -15.97 -2.76
N THR A 344 8.21 -15.56 -2.64
CA THR A 344 7.66 -14.47 -3.46
C THR A 344 8.33 -13.12 -3.18
N MET A 345 9.02 -13.01 -2.04
CA MET A 345 9.67 -11.76 -1.59
C MET A 345 11.09 -11.57 -2.14
N GLY A 346 11.59 -12.47 -2.99
CA GLY A 346 12.95 -12.34 -3.54
C GLY A 346 13.18 -10.99 -4.24
N GLY A 347 12.23 -10.55 -5.06
CA GLY A 347 12.26 -9.24 -5.71
C GLY A 347 12.23 -8.08 -4.72
N TYR A 348 11.40 -8.19 -3.66
CA TYR A 348 11.34 -7.20 -2.58
C TYR A 348 12.66 -7.14 -1.80
N LEU A 349 13.28 -8.26 -1.47
CA LEU A 349 14.57 -8.27 -0.76
C LEU A 349 15.67 -7.57 -1.56
N ALA A 350 15.76 -7.83 -2.86
CA ALA A 350 16.69 -7.15 -3.74
C ALA A 350 16.41 -5.64 -3.81
N LEU A 351 15.13 -5.26 -3.89
CA LEU A 351 14.70 -3.86 -3.87
C LEU A 351 15.03 -3.19 -2.54
N ALA A 352 14.74 -3.84 -1.41
CA ALA A 352 15.00 -3.33 -0.07
C ALA A 352 16.51 -3.14 0.17
N PHE A 353 17.35 -4.02 -0.39
CA PHE A 353 18.81 -3.85 -0.33
C PHE A 353 19.26 -2.54 -1.01
N ALA A 354 18.79 -2.26 -2.22
CA ALA A 354 19.16 -1.03 -2.92
C ALA A 354 18.51 0.22 -2.29
N ALA A 355 17.24 0.13 -1.87
CA ALA A 355 16.54 1.21 -1.20
C ALA A 355 17.19 1.58 0.14
N SER A 356 17.64 0.61 0.92
CA SER A 356 18.34 0.86 2.18
C SER A 356 19.65 1.61 1.98
N GLN A 357 20.41 1.31 0.90
CA GLN A 357 21.61 2.07 0.58
C GLN A 357 21.27 3.51 0.17
N PHE A 358 20.25 3.69 -0.68
CA PHE A 358 19.78 5.02 -1.10
C PHE A 358 19.42 5.90 0.12
N VAL A 359 18.58 5.40 1.04
CA VAL A 359 18.18 6.15 2.24
C VAL A 359 19.39 6.42 3.15
N ALA A 360 20.25 5.43 3.35
CA ALA A 360 21.44 5.58 4.18
C ALA A 360 22.44 6.58 3.60
N TYR A 361 22.65 6.60 2.29
CA TYR A 361 23.54 7.57 1.61
C TYR A 361 22.94 8.98 1.65
N PHE A 362 21.62 9.09 1.49
CA PHE A 362 20.91 10.36 1.56
C PHE A 362 20.98 10.97 2.98
N SER A 363 20.95 10.11 4.01
CA SER A 363 21.14 10.48 5.41
C SER A 363 22.60 10.84 5.71
N TYR A 364 23.57 9.99 5.35
CA TYR A 364 25.00 10.20 5.62
C TYR A 364 25.52 11.51 5.04
N THR A 365 25.10 11.85 3.82
CA THR A 365 25.49 13.08 3.12
C THR A 365 24.83 14.35 3.66
N ASN A 366 23.82 14.24 4.52
CA ASN A 366 22.92 15.31 4.96
C ASN A 366 22.09 15.93 3.80
N LEU A 367 22.13 15.34 2.59
CA LEU A 367 21.33 15.81 1.45
C LEU A 367 19.83 15.70 1.73
N GLY A 368 19.40 14.69 2.46
CA GLY A 368 17.99 14.52 2.85
C GLY A 368 17.47 15.74 3.60
N THR A 369 18.16 16.14 4.66
CA THR A 369 17.82 17.32 5.44
C THR A 369 17.94 18.62 4.61
N TYR A 370 18.98 18.73 3.80
CA TYR A 370 19.18 19.89 2.93
C TYR A 370 18.00 20.09 1.95
N VAL A 371 17.61 19.02 1.24
CA VAL A 371 16.48 19.05 0.30
C VAL A 371 15.16 19.32 1.03
N ALA A 372 14.97 18.74 2.22
CA ALA A 372 13.77 18.97 3.02
C ALA A 372 13.60 20.43 3.43
N VAL A 373 14.66 21.04 3.96
CA VAL A 373 14.62 22.45 4.39
C VAL A 373 14.45 23.38 3.19
N LYS A 374 15.30 23.26 2.17
CA LYS A 374 15.22 24.12 0.98
C LYS A 374 13.93 23.91 0.19
N GLY A 375 13.42 22.69 0.12
CA GLY A 375 12.12 22.39 -0.49
C GLY A 375 10.96 23.02 0.28
N ALA A 376 10.97 22.92 1.62
CA ALA A 376 9.96 23.57 2.44
C ALA A 376 10.00 25.10 2.32
N ASP A 377 11.20 25.72 2.38
CA ASP A 377 11.38 27.16 2.18
C ASP A 377 10.83 27.60 0.82
N PHE A 378 11.12 26.85 -0.24
CA PHE A 378 10.60 27.12 -1.58
C PHE A 378 9.06 27.05 -1.61
N LEU A 379 8.45 26.01 -1.06
CA LEU A 379 6.99 25.88 -1.04
C LEU A 379 6.33 27.01 -0.25
N GLN A 380 6.93 27.43 0.87
CA GLN A 380 6.47 28.58 1.64
C GLN A 380 6.61 29.88 0.84
N SER A 381 7.73 30.08 0.14
CA SER A 381 8.00 31.30 -0.63
C SER A 381 6.99 31.54 -1.75
N ILE A 382 6.46 30.46 -2.36
CA ILE A 382 5.41 30.52 -3.38
C ILE A 382 4.00 30.47 -2.80
N GLY A 383 3.84 30.48 -1.47
CA GLY A 383 2.56 30.42 -0.77
C GLY A 383 1.83 29.07 -0.91
N LEU A 384 2.50 28.01 -1.33
CA LEU A 384 1.92 26.69 -1.50
C LEU A 384 2.00 25.90 -0.18
N THR A 385 1.03 26.11 0.69
CA THR A 385 0.90 25.47 2.00
C THR A 385 -0.55 24.99 2.22
N GLY A 386 -0.81 24.33 3.32
CA GLY A 386 -2.18 23.91 3.68
C GLY A 386 -2.80 22.91 2.69
N LEU A 387 -4.11 23.01 2.53
CA LEU A 387 -4.88 22.12 1.65
C LEU A 387 -4.41 22.10 0.19
N PRO A 388 -4.07 23.23 -0.47
CA PRO A 388 -3.57 23.19 -1.84
C PRO A 388 -2.31 22.34 -2.02
N LEU A 389 -1.39 22.39 -1.06
CA LEU A 389 -0.18 21.56 -1.06
C LEU A 389 -0.52 20.06 -0.98
N ILE A 390 -1.43 19.70 -0.07
CA ILE A 390 -1.83 18.29 0.12
C ILE A 390 -2.53 17.74 -1.13
N ILE A 391 -3.42 18.53 -1.73
CA ILE A 391 -4.09 18.15 -3.00
C ILE A 391 -3.04 17.94 -4.10
N LEU A 392 -2.09 18.88 -4.24
CA LEU A 392 -1.03 18.77 -5.24
C LEU A 392 -0.18 17.52 -4.98
N PHE A 393 0.15 17.22 -3.72
CA PHE A 393 0.92 16.01 -3.38
C PHE A 393 0.17 14.72 -3.75
N VAL A 394 -1.14 14.64 -3.48
CA VAL A 394 -1.98 13.50 -3.93
C VAL A 394 -1.94 13.37 -5.45
N LEU A 395 -2.06 14.48 -6.19
CA LEU A 395 -2.02 14.48 -7.66
C LEU A 395 -0.65 14.07 -8.20
N VAL A 396 0.44 14.51 -7.56
CA VAL A 396 1.82 14.09 -7.92
C VAL A 396 1.99 12.59 -7.68
N ALA A 397 1.51 12.08 -6.56
CA ALA A 397 1.55 10.64 -6.28
C ALA A 397 0.74 9.84 -7.31
N ALA A 398 -0.47 10.30 -7.65
CA ALA A 398 -1.32 9.73 -8.68
C ALA A 398 -0.65 9.74 -10.07
N PHE A 399 0.01 10.83 -10.43
CA PHE A 399 0.72 10.96 -11.70
C PHE A 399 1.91 10.01 -11.79
N ILE A 400 2.74 9.95 -10.74
CA ILE A 400 3.90 9.05 -10.69
C ILE A 400 3.44 7.58 -10.76
N ASN A 401 2.28 7.26 -10.18
CA ASN A 401 1.72 5.91 -10.22
C ASN A 401 1.42 5.41 -11.64
N LEU A 402 1.14 6.27 -12.58
CA LEU A 402 0.92 5.85 -13.97
C LEU A 402 2.17 5.22 -14.60
N PHE A 403 3.37 5.56 -14.10
CA PHE A 403 4.66 5.10 -14.61
C PHE A 403 5.32 4.04 -13.72
N MET A 404 4.76 3.74 -12.56
CA MET A 404 5.37 2.88 -11.56
C MET A 404 4.32 2.05 -10.81
N GLY A 405 4.08 0.82 -11.25
CA GLY A 405 3.01 -0.04 -10.73
C GLY A 405 3.24 -0.62 -9.33
N SER A 406 4.41 -0.41 -8.70
CA SER A 406 4.71 -0.91 -7.35
C SER A 406 4.57 0.19 -6.30
N ALA A 407 3.60 0.06 -5.40
CA ALA A 407 3.36 1.01 -4.31
C ALA A 407 4.57 1.16 -3.37
N SER A 408 5.19 0.06 -2.96
CA SER A 408 6.35 0.10 -2.06
C SER A 408 7.59 0.70 -2.72
N ALA A 409 7.89 0.33 -3.97
CA ALA A 409 9.04 0.87 -4.71
C ALA A 409 8.91 2.37 -4.92
N LYS A 410 7.73 2.83 -5.31
CA LYS A 410 7.42 4.25 -5.49
C LYS A 410 7.53 5.02 -4.19
N TRP A 411 6.93 4.50 -3.10
CA TRP A 411 7.01 5.16 -1.80
C TRP A 411 8.43 5.22 -1.26
N ALA A 412 9.23 4.17 -1.47
CA ALA A 412 10.64 4.18 -1.07
C ALA A 412 11.47 5.26 -1.80
N ILE A 413 11.05 5.68 -3.00
CA ILE A 413 11.66 6.81 -3.72
C ILE A 413 11.10 8.15 -3.23
N MET A 414 9.78 8.26 -3.04
CA MET A 414 9.13 9.50 -2.69
C MET A 414 9.31 9.89 -1.22
N ALA A 415 9.22 8.92 -0.30
CA ALA A 415 9.23 9.19 1.13
C ALA A 415 10.46 9.97 1.61
N PRO A 416 11.72 9.60 1.24
CA PRO A 416 12.91 10.33 1.70
C PRO A 416 12.94 11.81 1.29
N ILE A 417 12.16 12.19 0.29
CA ILE A 417 12.05 13.57 -0.21
C ILE A 417 10.87 14.28 0.46
N PHE A 418 9.67 13.70 0.33
CA PHE A 418 8.44 14.38 0.72
C PHE A 418 8.15 14.31 2.22
N VAL A 419 8.47 13.20 2.89
CA VAL A 419 8.22 13.08 4.34
C VAL A 419 8.97 14.15 5.13
N PRO A 420 10.30 14.27 5.04
CA PRO A 420 11.02 15.28 5.79
C PRO A 420 10.65 16.71 5.37
N MET A 421 10.35 16.93 4.07
CA MET A 421 9.91 18.24 3.57
C MET A 421 8.56 18.65 4.17
N LEU A 422 7.57 17.76 4.20
CA LEU A 422 6.25 18.02 4.78
C LEU A 422 6.31 18.09 6.32
N MET A 423 7.21 17.34 6.96
CA MET A 423 7.51 17.52 8.39
C MET A 423 7.97 18.95 8.72
N ARG A 424 8.81 19.55 7.88
CA ARG A 424 9.23 20.95 8.03
C ARG A 424 8.09 21.96 7.87
N LEU A 425 7.02 21.57 7.18
CA LEU A 425 5.79 22.35 7.03
C LEU A 425 4.73 22.04 8.11
N GLY A 426 5.11 21.29 9.16
CA GLY A 426 4.26 20.98 10.31
C GLY A 426 3.35 19.76 10.13
N TYR A 427 3.51 18.97 9.07
CA TYR A 427 2.72 17.74 8.87
C TYR A 427 3.44 16.50 9.40
N THR A 428 2.66 15.54 9.88
CA THR A 428 3.24 14.26 10.33
C THR A 428 3.65 13.36 9.16
N PRO A 429 4.64 12.48 9.35
CA PRO A 429 4.98 11.42 8.41
C PRO A 429 3.80 10.53 8.06
N GLU A 430 2.97 10.19 9.05
CA GLU A 430 1.77 9.38 8.93
C GLU A 430 0.74 10.01 7.99
N PHE A 431 0.55 11.32 8.09
CA PHE A 431 -0.36 12.06 7.22
C PHE A 431 0.19 12.17 5.79
N THR A 432 1.49 12.35 5.65
CA THR A 432 2.16 12.34 4.34
C THR A 432 2.01 10.99 3.65
N GLN A 433 2.20 9.90 4.39
CA GLN A 433 1.94 8.53 3.91
C GLN A 433 0.48 8.35 3.49
N LEU A 434 -0.46 8.86 4.28
CA LEU A 434 -1.89 8.78 4.00
C LEU A 434 -2.24 9.45 2.67
N ALA A 435 -1.78 10.67 2.45
CA ALA A 435 -2.00 11.41 1.21
C ALA A 435 -1.41 10.68 -0.01
N TYR A 436 -0.21 10.10 0.13
CA TYR A 436 0.40 9.24 -0.88
C TYR A 436 -0.50 8.05 -1.23
N ARG A 437 -1.04 7.35 -0.23
CA ARG A 437 -1.86 6.15 -0.41
C ARG A 437 -3.12 6.41 -1.25
N ILE A 438 -3.69 7.60 -1.17
CA ILE A 438 -4.86 7.99 -1.97
C ILE A 438 -4.50 8.11 -3.44
N GLY A 439 -3.42 8.84 -3.76
CA GLY A 439 -2.94 9.00 -5.13
C GLY A 439 -2.54 7.66 -5.76
N ASP A 440 -1.83 6.83 -5.00
CA ASP A 440 -1.42 5.48 -5.40
C ASP A 440 -2.62 4.61 -5.75
N SER A 441 -3.52 4.38 -4.80
CA SER A 441 -4.60 3.42 -4.93
C SER A 441 -5.61 3.82 -6.01
N SER A 442 -5.98 5.09 -6.08
CA SER A 442 -7.00 5.57 -7.01
C SER A 442 -6.60 5.42 -8.49
N THR A 443 -5.30 5.38 -8.80
CA THR A 443 -4.79 5.28 -10.19
C THR A 443 -4.23 3.91 -10.54
N ASN A 444 -4.11 2.98 -9.60
CA ASN A 444 -3.67 1.61 -9.85
C ASN A 444 -4.50 0.90 -10.95
N ILE A 445 -5.80 1.15 -10.96
CA ILE A 445 -6.76 0.51 -11.89
C ILE A 445 -6.65 0.98 -13.34
N ILE A 446 -5.90 2.05 -13.61
CA ILE A 446 -5.65 2.57 -14.95
C ILE A 446 -4.17 2.54 -15.34
N THR A 447 -3.31 1.95 -14.50
CA THR A 447 -1.87 1.88 -14.69
C THR A 447 -1.50 0.61 -15.47
N PRO A 448 -1.11 0.68 -16.75
CA PRO A 448 -0.83 -0.52 -17.55
C PRO A 448 0.42 -1.28 -17.10
N LEU A 449 1.28 -0.64 -16.31
CA LEU A 449 2.50 -1.21 -15.75
C LEU A 449 2.28 -1.99 -14.44
N MET A 450 1.04 -2.09 -13.97
CA MET A 450 0.69 -2.92 -12.83
C MET A 450 0.86 -4.41 -13.22
N THR A 451 1.47 -5.18 -12.32
CA THR A 451 1.85 -6.59 -12.54
C THR A 451 0.71 -7.46 -13.07
N TYR A 452 -0.51 -7.26 -12.58
CA TYR A 452 -1.68 -8.09 -12.92
C TYR A 452 -2.53 -7.54 -14.08
N PHE A 453 -2.17 -6.38 -14.66
CA PHE A 453 -3.02 -5.71 -15.66
C PHE A 453 -3.30 -6.59 -16.89
N ALA A 454 -2.27 -7.24 -17.43
CA ALA A 454 -2.40 -8.15 -18.57
C ALA A 454 -3.29 -9.37 -18.26
N MET A 455 -3.21 -9.90 -17.02
CA MET A 455 -4.04 -11.01 -16.57
C MET A 455 -5.52 -10.61 -16.52
N ILE A 456 -5.82 -9.39 -16.07
CA ILE A 456 -7.20 -8.88 -16.02
C ILE A 456 -7.78 -8.71 -17.43
N VAL A 457 -6.97 -8.22 -18.37
CA VAL A 457 -7.33 -8.18 -19.79
C VAL A 457 -7.66 -9.58 -20.31
N ALA A 458 -6.86 -10.59 -19.96
CA ALA A 458 -7.12 -11.98 -20.34
C ALA A 458 -8.43 -12.52 -19.74
N PHE A 459 -8.79 -12.10 -18.51
CA PHE A 459 -10.10 -12.44 -17.94
C PHE A 459 -11.27 -11.77 -18.68
N MET A 460 -11.11 -10.50 -19.13
CA MET A 460 -12.12 -9.83 -19.94
C MET A 460 -12.33 -10.54 -21.28
N GLN A 461 -11.25 -11.00 -21.91
CA GLN A 461 -11.27 -11.67 -23.21
C GLN A 461 -12.06 -13.01 -23.20
N LYS A 462 -12.30 -13.60 -22.04
CA LYS A 462 -13.22 -14.75 -21.92
C LYS A 462 -14.65 -14.39 -22.24
N TYR A 463 -15.06 -13.15 -22.03
CA TYR A 463 -16.41 -12.65 -22.22
C TYR A 463 -16.55 -11.76 -23.47
N ASP A 464 -15.47 -11.09 -23.86
CA ASP A 464 -15.40 -10.25 -25.06
C ASP A 464 -13.98 -10.36 -25.66
N LYS A 465 -13.87 -11.10 -26.75
CA LYS A 465 -12.59 -11.41 -27.43
C LYS A 465 -11.85 -10.18 -27.96
N GLU A 466 -12.59 -9.10 -28.24
CA GLU A 466 -12.01 -7.84 -28.74
C GLU A 466 -11.48 -6.93 -27.63
N SER A 467 -11.75 -7.27 -26.37
CA SER A 467 -11.26 -6.51 -25.22
C SER A 467 -9.73 -6.50 -25.16
N GLY A 468 -9.16 -5.30 -25.02
CA GLY A 468 -7.74 -5.07 -24.87
C GLY A 468 -7.43 -4.14 -23.68
N MET A 469 -6.17 -3.75 -23.54
CA MET A 469 -5.74 -2.82 -22.49
C MET A 469 -6.53 -1.51 -22.53
N GLY A 470 -6.76 -0.94 -23.71
CA GLY A 470 -7.54 0.27 -23.88
C GLY A 470 -8.99 0.11 -23.43
N THR A 471 -9.59 -1.07 -23.63
CA THR A 471 -10.95 -1.39 -23.16
C THR A 471 -11.00 -1.41 -21.64
N LEU A 472 -10.06 -2.11 -20.99
CA LEU A 472 -9.95 -2.15 -19.53
C LEU A 472 -9.80 -0.75 -18.94
N ILE A 473 -8.86 0.05 -19.46
CA ILE A 473 -8.66 1.42 -18.98
C ILE A 473 -9.94 2.27 -19.20
N SER A 474 -10.60 2.13 -20.36
CA SER A 474 -11.84 2.86 -20.64
C SER A 474 -12.98 2.51 -19.66
N VAL A 475 -13.04 1.25 -19.21
CA VAL A 475 -14.00 0.79 -18.19
C VAL A 475 -13.60 1.28 -16.81
N MET A 476 -12.30 1.32 -16.48
CA MET A 476 -11.81 1.67 -15.16
C MET A 476 -11.61 3.18 -14.93
N LEU A 477 -11.51 3.98 -15.99
CA LEU A 477 -11.28 5.42 -15.88
C LEU A 477 -12.34 6.17 -15.03
N PRO A 478 -13.67 5.88 -15.14
CA PRO A 478 -14.66 6.48 -14.25
C PRO A 478 -14.42 6.18 -12.77
N TYR A 479 -14.00 4.95 -12.43
CA TYR A 479 -13.64 4.60 -11.05
C TYR A 479 -12.43 5.40 -10.59
N SER A 480 -11.37 5.44 -11.40
CA SER A 480 -10.13 6.14 -11.05
C SER A 480 -10.36 7.62 -10.76
N ILE A 481 -11.08 8.32 -11.64
CA ILE A 481 -11.39 9.74 -11.46
C ILE A 481 -12.27 9.95 -10.22
N CYS A 482 -13.34 9.18 -10.07
CA CYS A 482 -14.24 9.34 -8.94
C CYS A 482 -13.54 9.00 -7.61
N PHE A 483 -12.73 7.93 -7.56
CA PHE A 483 -11.96 7.57 -6.36
C PHE A 483 -10.94 8.67 -6.03
N LEU A 484 -10.17 9.14 -7.00
CA LEU A 484 -9.19 10.20 -6.78
C LEU A 484 -9.85 11.47 -6.22
N VAL A 485 -10.93 11.93 -6.85
CA VAL A 485 -11.63 13.14 -6.42
C VAL A 485 -12.35 12.92 -5.09
N GLY A 486 -13.17 11.88 -4.98
CA GLY A 486 -13.98 11.62 -3.78
C GLY A 486 -13.11 11.30 -2.56
N TRP A 487 -12.03 10.54 -2.73
CA TRP A 487 -11.13 10.22 -1.62
C TRP A 487 -10.28 11.42 -1.21
N THR A 488 -9.85 12.28 -2.18
CA THR A 488 -9.19 13.55 -1.87
C THR A 488 -10.12 14.50 -1.11
N ILE A 489 -11.40 14.61 -1.51
CA ILE A 489 -12.40 15.39 -0.76
C ILE A 489 -12.57 14.83 0.65
N PHE A 490 -12.62 13.52 0.80
CA PHE A 490 -12.71 12.86 2.11
C PHE A 490 -11.48 13.15 2.98
N LEU A 491 -10.28 13.13 2.40
CA LEU A 491 -9.06 13.55 3.09
C LEU A 491 -9.14 15.02 3.56
N MET A 492 -9.66 15.92 2.71
CA MET A 492 -9.82 17.33 3.08
C MET A 492 -10.82 17.53 4.22
N ILE A 493 -11.94 16.78 4.23
CA ILE A 493 -12.89 16.79 5.34
C ILE A 493 -12.18 16.35 6.62
N TRP A 494 -11.40 15.26 6.55
CA TRP A 494 -10.64 14.75 7.69
C TRP A 494 -9.60 15.75 8.18
N PHE A 495 -8.91 16.41 7.24
CA PHE A 495 -7.95 17.47 7.54
C PHE A 495 -8.59 18.64 8.29
N VAL A 496 -9.74 19.13 7.84
CA VAL A 496 -10.45 20.27 8.48
C VAL A 496 -11.03 19.88 9.84
N THR A 497 -11.49 18.64 9.99
CA THR A 497 -12.05 18.16 11.26
C THR A 497 -10.99 17.86 12.33
N GLY A 498 -9.73 17.66 11.93
CA GLY A 498 -8.62 17.34 12.83
C GLY A 498 -8.75 15.97 13.51
N LEU A 499 -9.57 15.06 12.96
CA LEU A 499 -9.75 13.72 13.50
C LEU A 499 -8.45 12.91 13.44
N PRO A 500 -8.17 12.03 14.41
CA PRO A 500 -7.02 11.15 14.35
C PRO A 500 -7.13 10.21 13.15
N ILE A 501 -6.03 10.03 12.42
CA ILE A 501 -6.01 9.20 11.21
C ILE A 501 -5.77 7.72 11.50
N GLY A 502 -5.30 7.41 12.71
CA GLY A 502 -5.07 6.05 13.17
C GLY A 502 -4.51 6.00 14.59
N VAL A 503 -3.97 4.86 14.98
CA VAL A 503 -3.31 4.70 16.28
C VAL A 503 -2.03 5.54 16.30
N GLU A 504 -1.94 6.48 17.23
CA GLU A 504 -0.86 7.48 17.32
C GLU A 504 -0.70 8.35 16.05
N GLY A 505 -1.64 8.24 15.11
CA GLY A 505 -1.64 8.98 13.85
C GLY A 505 -2.44 10.28 13.96
N VAL A 506 -1.76 11.40 13.83
CA VAL A 506 -2.33 12.76 13.80
C VAL A 506 -1.92 13.48 12.52
N ILE A 507 -2.54 14.62 12.21
CA ILE A 507 -2.29 15.37 10.98
C ILE A 507 -1.06 16.29 11.13
N HIS A 508 -0.99 16.99 12.27
CA HIS A 508 0.03 18.00 12.52
C HIS A 508 1.02 17.54 13.59
N LEU A 509 2.29 17.92 13.43
CA LEU A 509 3.30 17.71 14.44
C LEU A 509 3.01 18.59 15.67
N ALA A 510 3.14 18.02 16.85
CA ALA A 510 2.99 18.77 18.09
C ALA A 510 4.16 19.76 18.25
N GLY A 511 3.87 21.05 18.49
CA GLY A 511 4.90 22.03 18.85
C GLY A 511 5.53 22.80 17.67
N MET A 512 4.94 22.80 16.50
CA MET A 512 5.29 23.72 15.41
C MET A 512 4.14 24.70 15.13
#